data_b4e2e131bf4f6a4646e1088ef27706f0
#
_entry.id   b4e2e131bf4f6a4646e1088ef27706f0
#
_cell.length_a   1.000
_cell.length_b   1.000
_cell.length_c   1.000
_cell.angle_alpha   90.00
_cell.angle_beta   90.00
_cell.angle_gamma   90.00
#
_symmetry.space_group_name_H-M   'P 1'
#
loop_
_entity.id
_entity.type
_entity.pdbx_description
1 polymer ?
#
loop_
_entity_poly.entity_id
_entity_poly.type
_entity_poly.pdbx_seq_one_letter_code
_entity_poly.pdbx_strand_id
1 'polypeptide(L)'
;MLRIVLAVIAGYLAMAVLVFATFTGAYLAMGTEGAFRPGSFDVSTLWIVVSVILSFIAALAGGWVCTLVGRRRAAAVALAAVVVVLGLAVAAMEFTHSGEQVPAARSGEISNFDAMQMAQQPTWLTLLNPFLGAAGVLLGARFRKAE
;
A
#
# COMPACT_ATOMS: atom_id res chain seq x y z
N MET A 1 8.64 -25.35 -5.82
CA MET A 1 7.37 -24.74 -5.38
C MET A 1 7.51 -24.04 -4.05
N LEU A 2 7.92 -24.71 -2.97
CA LEU A 2 8.05 -24.13 -1.61
C LEU A 2 8.87 -22.81 -1.58
N ARG A 3 9.98 -22.76 -2.31
CA ARG A 3 10.85 -21.58 -2.35
C ARG A 3 10.17 -20.34 -2.98
N ILE A 4 9.29 -20.53 -3.97
CA ILE A 4 8.51 -19.43 -4.55
C ILE A 4 7.51 -18.92 -3.53
N VAL A 5 6.81 -19.81 -2.82
CA VAL A 5 5.86 -19.44 -1.77
C VAL A 5 6.55 -18.66 -0.66
N LEU A 6 7.69 -19.14 -0.16
CA LEU A 6 8.47 -18.43 0.86
C LEU A 6 8.97 -17.07 0.37
N ALA A 7 9.36 -16.96 -0.90
CA ALA A 7 9.77 -15.70 -1.50
C ALA A 7 8.63 -14.70 -1.59
N VAL A 8 7.44 -15.15 -1.98
CA VAL A 8 6.23 -14.31 -2.03
C VAL A 8 5.86 -13.82 -0.64
N ILE A 9 5.86 -14.71 0.36
CA ILE A 9 5.58 -14.34 1.75
C ILE A 9 6.61 -13.32 2.25
N ALA A 10 7.90 -13.57 2.05
CA ALA A 10 8.96 -12.65 2.49
C ALA A 10 8.86 -11.28 1.81
N GLY A 11 8.62 -11.24 0.50
CA GLY A 11 8.42 -10.01 -0.25
C GLY A 11 7.19 -9.24 0.21
N TYR A 12 6.07 -9.93 0.43
CA TYR A 12 4.83 -9.32 0.92
C TYR A 12 4.98 -8.77 2.34
N LEU A 13 5.60 -9.52 3.26
CA LEU A 13 5.88 -9.06 4.62
C LEU A 13 6.80 -7.85 4.63
N ALA A 14 7.84 -7.84 3.78
CA ALA A 14 8.72 -6.67 3.65
C ALA A 14 7.94 -5.43 3.19
N MET A 15 7.04 -5.58 2.22
CA MET A 15 6.15 -4.49 1.78
C MET A 15 5.25 -4.02 2.93
N ALA A 16 4.59 -4.95 3.62
CA ALA A 16 3.66 -4.62 4.70
C ALA A 16 4.35 -3.86 5.84
N VAL A 17 5.52 -4.31 6.27
CA VAL A 17 6.32 -3.64 7.31
C VAL A 17 6.76 -2.24 6.86
N LEU A 18 7.24 -2.11 5.61
CA LEU A 18 7.68 -0.81 5.08
C LEU A 18 6.50 0.16 4.94
N VAL A 19 5.36 -0.29 4.40
CA VAL A 19 4.16 0.53 4.30
C VAL A 19 3.74 1.00 5.69
N PHE A 20 3.59 0.08 6.64
CA PHE A 20 3.17 0.44 7.99
C PHE A 20 4.12 1.45 8.65
N ALA A 21 5.43 1.21 8.58
CA ALA A 21 6.44 2.08 9.19
C ALA A 21 6.49 3.47 8.51
N THR A 22 6.49 3.51 7.17
CA THR A 22 6.60 4.76 6.43
C THR A 22 5.32 5.59 6.47
N PHE A 23 4.15 4.96 6.42
CA PHE A 23 2.87 5.66 6.55
C PHE A 23 2.68 6.21 7.96
N THR A 24 3.00 5.42 8.98
CA THR A 24 2.98 5.91 10.38
C THR A 24 3.93 7.09 10.54
N GLY A 25 5.16 6.99 10.04
CA GLY A 25 6.14 8.08 10.09
C GLY A 25 5.67 9.33 9.34
N ALA A 26 5.11 9.17 8.15
CA ALA A 26 4.55 10.27 7.36
C ALA A 26 3.36 10.93 8.07
N TYR A 27 2.44 10.13 8.64
CA TYR A 27 1.30 10.65 9.39
C TYR A 27 1.75 11.45 10.62
N LEU A 28 2.70 10.93 11.39
CA LEU A 28 3.24 11.64 12.56
C LEU A 28 3.97 12.93 12.17
N ALA A 29 4.65 12.95 11.02
CA ALA A 29 5.35 14.14 10.53
C ALA A 29 4.41 15.21 9.97
N MET A 30 3.33 14.81 9.29
CA MET A 30 2.38 15.72 8.66
C MET A 30 1.24 16.15 9.59
N GLY A 31 0.95 15.35 10.60
CA GLY A 31 -0.19 15.52 11.47
C GLY A 31 -1.54 15.30 10.78
N THR A 32 -2.61 15.36 11.56
CA THR A 32 -3.97 15.16 11.08
C THR A 32 -4.37 16.19 10.01
N GLU A 33 -3.99 17.45 10.17
CA GLU A 33 -4.31 18.53 9.24
C GLU A 33 -3.54 18.43 7.91
N GLY A 34 -2.36 17.81 7.91
CA GLY A 34 -1.61 17.53 6.67
C GLY A 34 -2.13 16.30 5.92
N ALA A 35 -2.61 15.29 6.66
CA ALA A 35 -3.10 14.04 6.08
C ALA A 35 -4.52 14.14 5.52
N PHE A 36 -5.38 14.95 6.13
CA PHE A 36 -6.79 15.08 5.77
C PHE A 36 -7.14 16.50 5.34
N ARG A 37 -8.26 16.62 4.61
CA ARG A 37 -8.88 17.91 4.35
C ARG A 37 -9.47 18.49 5.63
N PRO A 38 -9.52 19.83 5.79
CA PRO A 38 -10.06 20.45 6.97
C PRO A 38 -11.48 19.96 7.30
N GLY A 39 -11.67 19.48 8.54
CA GLY A 39 -12.97 19.05 9.04
C GLY A 39 -13.55 17.76 8.42
N SER A 40 -12.79 17.03 7.60
CA SER A 40 -13.26 15.82 6.92
C SER A 40 -12.29 14.66 7.10
N PHE A 41 -12.74 13.43 6.77
CA PHE A 41 -11.91 12.24 6.68
C PHE A 41 -11.37 12.00 5.26
N ASP A 42 -11.68 12.88 4.30
CA ASP A 42 -11.08 12.82 2.97
C ASP A 42 -9.59 13.10 3.04
N VAL A 43 -8.81 12.25 2.44
CA VAL A 43 -7.35 12.43 2.40
C VAL A 43 -6.98 13.67 1.61
N SER A 44 -5.97 14.40 2.08
CA SER A 44 -5.44 15.57 1.40
C SER A 44 -4.70 15.18 0.11
N THR A 45 -4.59 16.12 -0.84
CA THR A 45 -3.79 15.90 -2.06
C THR A 45 -2.32 15.62 -1.72
N LEU A 46 -1.79 16.27 -0.69
CA LEU A 46 -0.44 16.04 -0.21
C LEU A 46 -0.27 14.60 0.29
N TRP A 47 -1.24 14.09 1.08
CA TRP A 47 -1.25 12.70 1.53
C TRP A 47 -1.31 11.72 0.37
N ILE A 48 -2.13 11.98 -0.64
CA ILE A 48 -2.21 11.14 -1.85
C ILE A 48 -0.85 11.01 -2.52
N VAL A 49 -0.16 12.12 -2.75
CA VAL A 49 1.16 12.12 -3.39
C VAL A 49 2.18 11.36 -2.55
N VAL A 50 2.24 11.66 -1.26
CA VAL A 50 3.18 10.99 -0.32
C VAL A 50 2.88 9.50 -0.25
N SER A 51 1.63 9.10 -0.10
CA SER A 51 1.23 7.68 0.01
C SER A 51 1.54 6.89 -1.25
N VAL A 52 1.31 7.46 -2.44
CA VAL A 52 1.66 6.81 -3.72
C VAL A 52 3.16 6.59 -3.82
N ILE A 53 3.97 7.59 -3.49
CA ILE A 53 5.44 7.48 -3.53
C ILE A 53 5.93 6.42 -2.54
N LEU A 54 5.46 6.46 -1.29
CA LEU A 54 5.85 5.50 -0.25
C LEU A 54 5.41 4.07 -0.59
N SER A 55 4.20 3.89 -1.10
CA SER A 55 3.69 2.60 -1.55
C SER A 55 4.54 2.03 -2.69
N PHE A 56 4.92 2.88 -3.64
CA PHE A 56 5.75 2.47 -4.76
C PHE A 56 7.15 2.06 -4.32
N ILE A 57 7.77 2.81 -3.40
CA ILE A 57 9.08 2.46 -2.81
C ILE A 57 9.00 1.14 -2.05
N ALA A 58 7.94 0.94 -1.25
CA ALA A 58 7.73 -0.31 -0.54
C ALA A 58 7.55 -1.50 -1.50
N ALA A 59 6.83 -1.29 -2.62
CA ALA A 59 6.65 -2.30 -3.65
C ALA A 59 7.97 -2.66 -4.36
N LEU A 60 8.81 -1.67 -4.65
CA LEU A 60 10.17 -1.89 -5.18
C LEU A 60 11.01 -2.76 -4.22
N ALA A 61 11.00 -2.42 -2.94
CA ALA A 61 11.73 -3.17 -1.92
C ALA A 61 11.20 -4.60 -1.77
N GLY A 62 9.87 -4.79 -1.76
CA GLY A 62 9.23 -6.10 -1.70
C GLY A 62 9.58 -6.99 -2.89
N GLY A 63 9.57 -6.42 -4.10
CA GLY A 63 9.99 -7.12 -5.32
C GLY A 63 11.46 -7.53 -5.27
N TRP A 64 12.33 -6.67 -4.78
CA TRP A 64 13.73 -6.95 -4.57
C TRP A 64 13.96 -8.09 -3.56
N VAL A 65 13.32 -8.01 -2.38
CA VAL A 65 13.37 -9.07 -1.35
C VAL A 65 12.84 -10.39 -1.88
N CYS A 66 11.71 -10.37 -2.60
CA CYS A 66 11.13 -11.55 -3.21
C CYS A 66 12.10 -12.25 -4.15
N THR A 67 12.82 -11.50 -4.97
CA THR A 67 13.84 -12.08 -5.87
C THR A 67 15.10 -12.52 -5.15
N LEU A 68 15.47 -11.89 -4.04
CA LEU A 68 16.57 -12.35 -3.19
C LEU A 68 16.32 -13.76 -2.66
N VAL A 69 15.12 -14.01 -2.16
CA VAL A 69 14.72 -15.30 -1.58
C VAL A 69 14.44 -16.33 -2.68
N GLY A 70 13.65 -15.95 -3.69
CA GLY A 70 13.16 -16.85 -4.74
C GLY A 70 14.18 -17.23 -5.79
N ARG A 71 15.16 -16.35 -6.04
CA ARG A 71 16.20 -16.47 -7.08
C ARG A 71 15.64 -16.70 -8.50
N ARG A 72 14.36 -16.42 -8.73
CA ARG A 72 13.67 -16.61 -10.02
C ARG A 72 12.69 -15.48 -10.26
N ARG A 73 12.59 -15.01 -11.50
CA ARG A 73 11.61 -14.00 -11.91
C ARG A 73 10.17 -14.45 -11.67
N ALA A 74 9.90 -15.76 -11.74
CA ALA A 74 8.58 -16.32 -11.45
C ALA A 74 8.07 -15.97 -10.04
N ALA A 75 8.95 -15.83 -9.04
CA ALA A 75 8.56 -15.42 -7.70
C ALA A 75 8.02 -13.97 -7.68
N ALA A 76 8.69 -13.06 -8.39
CA ALA A 76 8.24 -11.67 -8.48
C ALA A 76 6.92 -11.53 -9.25
N VAL A 77 6.73 -12.32 -10.31
CA VAL A 77 5.45 -12.36 -11.05
C VAL A 77 4.33 -12.89 -10.15
N ALA A 78 4.61 -13.95 -9.37
CA ALA A 78 3.65 -14.48 -8.40
C ALA A 78 3.32 -13.44 -7.32
N LEU A 79 4.31 -12.72 -6.78
CA LEU A 79 4.07 -11.64 -5.82
C LEU A 79 3.24 -10.51 -6.44
N ALA A 80 3.56 -10.08 -7.66
CA ALA A 80 2.78 -9.05 -8.36
C ALA A 80 1.32 -9.47 -8.56
N ALA A 81 1.07 -10.74 -8.93
CA ALA A 81 -0.28 -11.28 -9.06
C ALA A 81 -1.02 -11.27 -7.71
N VAL A 82 -0.36 -11.68 -6.62
CA VAL A 82 -0.93 -11.62 -5.27
C VAL A 82 -1.28 -10.19 -4.88
N VAL A 83 -0.41 -9.22 -5.14
CA VAL A 83 -0.66 -7.80 -4.86
C VAL A 83 -1.89 -7.29 -5.62
N VAL A 84 -2.03 -7.64 -6.91
CA VAL A 84 -3.20 -7.24 -7.70
C VAL A 84 -4.47 -7.89 -7.15
N VAL A 85 -4.46 -9.20 -6.91
CA VAL A 85 -5.65 -9.93 -6.44
C VAL A 85 -6.11 -9.42 -5.08
N LEU A 86 -5.18 -9.30 -4.12
CA LEU A 86 -5.51 -8.80 -2.78
C LEU A 86 -5.93 -7.33 -2.83
N GLY A 87 -5.24 -6.49 -3.60
CA GLY A 87 -5.59 -5.08 -3.74
C GLY A 87 -6.96 -4.87 -4.38
N LEU A 88 -7.32 -5.65 -5.42
CA LEU A 88 -8.66 -5.60 -5.99
C LEU A 88 -9.72 -6.16 -5.05
N ALA A 89 -9.41 -7.18 -4.25
CA ALA A 89 -10.31 -7.69 -3.23
C ALA A 89 -10.62 -6.63 -2.16
N VAL A 90 -9.59 -5.91 -1.68
CA VAL A 90 -9.77 -4.79 -0.74
C VAL A 90 -10.58 -3.67 -1.38
N ALA A 91 -10.30 -3.31 -2.63
CA ALA A 91 -11.09 -2.30 -3.37
C ALA A 91 -12.56 -2.71 -3.48
N ALA A 92 -12.85 -3.98 -3.79
CA ALA A 92 -14.22 -4.49 -3.85
C ALA A 92 -14.92 -4.42 -2.48
N MET A 93 -14.21 -4.71 -1.39
CA MET A 93 -14.74 -4.57 -0.03
C MET A 93 -15.06 -3.12 0.31
N GLU A 94 -14.18 -2.17 -0.03
CA GLU A 94 -14.45 -0.74 0.17
C GLU A 94 -15.71 -0.29 -0.57
N PHE A 95 -15.95 -0.75 -1.80
CA PHE A 95 -17.17 -0.43 -2.54
C PHE A 95 -18.43 -0.99 -1.90
N THR A 96 -18.37 -2.17 -1.29
CA THR A 96 -19.53 -2.76 -0.59
C THR A 96 -19.83 -2.10 0.74
N HIS A 97 -18.80 -1.54 1.42
CA HIS A 97 -18.95 -0.85 2.70
C HIS A 97 -19.10 0.67 2.59
N SER A 98 -19.06 1.24 1.38
CA SER A 98 -19.21 2.69 1.13
C SER A 98 -20.56 3.28 1.59
N GLY A 99 -21.48 2.47 2.09
CA GLY A 99 -22.75 2.87 2.72
C GLY A 99 -22.71 2.99 4.25
N GLU A 100 -21.65 2.54 4.91
CA GLU A 100 -21.49 2.73 6.36
C GLU A 100 -21.03 4.17 6.61
N GLN A 101 -21.80 4.87 7.44
CA GLN A 101 -21.61 6.29 7.70
C GLN A 101 -20.31 6.54 8.44
N VAL A 102 -19.26 6.93 7.71
CA VAL A 102 -18.16 7.65 8.33
C VAL A 102 -18.70 9.00 8.81
N PRO A 103 -18.39 9.43 10.04
CA PRO A 103 -18.87 10.71 10.53
C PRO A 103 -18.54 11.82 9.52
N ALA A 104 -19.55 12.59 9.12
CA ALA A 104 -19.42 13.60 8.06
C ALA A 104 -18.46 14.74 8.45
N ALA A 105 -18.17 14.90 9.75
CA ALA A 105 -17.31 15.96 10.25
C ALA A 105 -16.29 15.37 11.26
N ARG A 106 -15.02 15.72 11.07
CA ARG A 106 -13.92 15.43 11.98
C ARG A 106 -13.77 16.61 12.95
N SER A 107 -13.72 16.32 14.25
CA SER A 107 -13.42 17.31 15.30
C SER A 107 -12.11 16.91 16.01
N GLY A 108 -11.08 17.74 15.86
CA GLY A 108 -9.81 17.60 16.58
C GLY A 108 -8.82 16.61 15.96
N GLU A 109 -7.75 16.34 16.70
CA GLU A 109 -6.72 15.37 16.33
C GLU A 109 -7.24 13.94 16.54
N ILE A 110 -6.90 13.05 15.62
CA ILE A 110 -7.23 11.64 15.68
C ILE A 110 -5.96 10.78 15.76
N SER A 111 -6.07 9.63 16.42
CA SER A 111 -4.96 8.69 16.52
C SER A 111 -4.57 8.14 15.14
N ASN A 112 -3.31 7.71 14.98
CA ASN A 112 -2.86 7.09 13.73
C ASN A 112 -3.72 5.87 13.34
N PHE A 113 -4.19 5.10 14.33
CA PHE A 113 -5.02 3.92 14.09
C PHE A 113 -6.43 4.29 13.57
N ASP A 114 -7.06 5.29 14.19
CA ASP A 114 -8.37 5.80 13.74
C ASP A 114 -8.25 6.45 12.35
N ALA A 115 -7.15 7.19 12.11
CA ALA A 115 -6.85 7.75 10.80
C ALA A 115 -6.78 6.68 9.71
N MET A 116 -6.11 5.56 9.98
CA MET A 116 -6.01 4.44 9.04
C MET A 116 -7.35 3.78 8.74
N GLN A 117 -8.27 3.72 9.74
CA GLN A 117 -9.58 3.09 9.56
C GLN A 117 -10.60 4.01 8.90
N MET A 118 -10.54 5.31 9.18
CA MET A 118 -11.56 6.28 8.76
C MET A 118 -11.17 7.07 7.51
N ALA A 119 -9.93 6.92 7.00
CA ALA A 119 -9.46 7.63 5.83
C ALA A 119 -10.27 7.28 4.58
N GLN A 120 -10.86 8.30 3.96
CA GLN A 120 -11.58 8.14 2.69
C GLN A 120 -10.66 8.52 1.52
N GLN A 121 -10.35 7.52 0.71
CA GLN A 121 -9.54 7.70 -0.49
C GLN A 121 -10.42 7.87 -1.73
N PRO A 122 -9.98 8.63 -2.74
CA PRO A 122 -10.68 8.68 -4.01
C PRO A 122 -10.73 7.28 -4.66
N THR A 123 -11.89 6.90 -5.18
CA THR A 123 -12.15 5.60 -5.83
C THR A 123 -11.11 5.23 -6.90
N TRP A 124 -10.68 6.21 -7.71
CA TRP A 124 -9.68 5.97 -8.74
C TRP A 124 -8.33 5.55 -8.16
N LEU A 125 -7.97 6.06 -6.99
CA LEU A 125 -6.71 5.74 -6.31
C LEU A 125 -6.76 4.32 -5.74
N THR A 126 -7.87 3.94 -5.14
CA THR A 126 -8.09 2.58 -4.62
C THR A 126 -7.96 1.54 -5.75
N LEU A 127 -8.49 1.82 -6.93
CA LEU A 127 -8.35 0.95 -8.10
C LEU A 127 -6.95 0.98 -8.72
N LEU A 128 -6.26 2.10 -8.70
CA LEU A 128 -4.93 2.26 -9.30
C LEU A 128 -3.83 1.62 -8.45
N ASN A 129 -3.95 1.68 -7.13
CA ASN A 129 -2.92 1.22 -6.19
C ASN A 129 -2.44 -0.22 -6.42
N PRO A 130 -3.30 -1.23 -6.67
CA PRO A 130 -2.85 -2.60 -6.94
C PRO A 130 -1.94 -2.71 -8.16
N PHE A 131 -2.22 -1.94 -9.20
CA PHE A 131 -1.42 -1.94 -10.43
C PHE A 131 -0.08 -1.21 -10.24
N LEU A 132 -0.07 -0.10 -9.50
CA LEU A 132 1.16 0.59 -9.11
C LEU A 132 2.03 -0.31 -8.23
N GLY A 133 1.42 -1.02 -7.29
CA GLY A 133 2.11 -1.99 -6.45
C GLY A 133 2.73 -3.12 -7.28
N ALA A 134 1.98 -3.71 -8.20
CA ALA A 134 2.48 -4.75 -9.10
C ALA A 134 3.63 -4.25 -9.99
N ALA A 135 3.50 -3.05 -10.55
CA ALA A 135 4.56 -2.42 -11.34
C ALA A 135 5.82 -2.21 -10.50
N GLY A 136 5.68 -1.70 -9.27
CA GLY A 136 6.78 -1.53 -8.33
C GLY A 136 7.48 -2.85 -8.00
N VAL A 137 6.73 -3.91 -7.71
CA VAL A 137 7.28 -5.26 -7.48
C VAL A 137 8.08 -5.77 -8.67
N LEU A 138 7.53 -5.65 -9.88
CA LEU A 138 8.23 -6.11 -11.09
C LEU A 138 9.47 -5.29 -11.41
N LEU A 139 9.44 -3.99 -11.17
CA LEU A 139 10.61 -3.12 -11.32
C LEU A 139 11.66 -3.42 -10.26
N GLY A 140 11.26 -3.56 -9.00
CA GLY A 140 12.15 -3.93 -7.90
C GLY A 140 12.87 -5.25 -8.13
N ALA A 141 12.17 -6.20 -8.75
CA ALA A 141 12.75 -7.48 -9.15
C ALA A 141 13.87 -7.37 -10.20
N ARG A 142 13.89 -6.29 -11.00
CA ARG A 142 14.94 -6.07 -12.02
C ARG A 142 16.25 -5.56 -11.45
N PHE A 143 16.24 -4.97 -10.24
CA PHE A 143 17.47 -4.52 -9.58
C PHE A 143 18.42 -5.67 -9.24
N ARG A 144 17.92 -6.89 -9.20
CA ARG A 144 18.74 -8.07 -9.16
C ARG A 144 18.83 -8.68 -10.56
N LYS A 145 20.03 -8.65 -11.18
CA LYS A 145 20.30 -9.47 -12.36
C LYS A 145 20.03 -10.93 -11.97
N ALA A 146 19.08 -11.57 -12.65
CA ALA A 146 18.89 -13.01 -12.53
C ALA A 146 20.14 -13.66 -13.12
N GLU A 147 20.97 -14.28 -12.27
CA GLU A 147 21.99 -15.22 -12.69
C GLU A 147 21.30 -16.49 -13.22
#